data_eb42f58d9e71d12bdfe5ad9fb379e270
#
_entry.id   eb42f58d9e71d12bdfe5ad9fb379e270
#
_cell.length_a   1.000
_cell.length_b   1.000
_cell.length_c   1.000
_cell.angle_alpha   90.00
_cell.angle_beta   90.00
_cell.angle_gamma   90.00
#
_symmetry.space_group_name_H-M   'P 1'
#
loop_
_entity.id
_entity.type
_entity.pdbx_description
1 polymer ?
#
loop_
_entity_poly.entity_id
_entity_poly.type
_entity_poly.pdbx_seq_one_letter_code
_entity_poly.pdbx_strand_id
1 'polypeptide(L)'
;LDAVNLLTLRRQDLELARAELTALMSIPPGTAYTLADDKEVALPPTPRNIEDLETLALEKRPEILEESYRKRVTANDIKAAKLLLWPNLSLDAGPQYDSNKYNYNSNWVDVGVRLSWNVLKLAQLPALNRAEKSQAETDDLRRMALSMAVLTQVRVGVQRYELALSELKFAEESLGVDNRLLSFSQKAAKTQFDSRLEVIRAEARALLAEYQRYATYSNAQAAWGRVYNSVGLDVLPDTIASHDVKSLAKAMEATTNNWQSQVFKVGAARTGMGTN
;
A
#
# COMPACT_ATOMS: atom_id res chain seq x y z
N LEU A 1 -1.25 -39.64 14.92
CA LEU A 1 -2.45 -38.80 14.82
C LEU A 1 -2.07 -37.32 14.61
N ASP A 2 -1.14 -36.76 15.37
CA ASP A 2 -0.75 -35.35 15.31
C ASP A 2 -0.19 -34.95 13.95
N ALA A 3 0.63 -35.77 13.33
CA ALA A 3 1.17 -35.53 11.98
C ALA A 3 0.06 -35.49 10.90
N VAL A 4 -0.95 -36.35 11.01
CA VAL A 4 -2.08 -36.42 10.09
C VAL A 4 -2.94 -35.15 10.23
N ASN A 5 -3.21 -34.76 11.47
CA ASN A 5 -3.95 -33.51 11.75
C ASN A 5 -3.22 -32.28 11.18
N LEU A 6 -1.91 -32.21 11.41
CA LEU A 6 -1.09 -31.12 10.90
C LEU A 6 -1.09 -31.06 9.36
N LEU A 7 -0.92 -32.19 8.69
CA LEU A 7 -0.99 -32.27 7.23
C LEU A 7 -2.36 -31.88 6.69
N THR A 8 -3.44 -32.24 7.38
CA THR A 8 -4.80 -31.86 6.99
C THR A 8 -5.00 -30.35 7.11
N LEU A 9 -4.52 -29.72 8.19
CA LEU A 9 -4.55 -28.26 8.34
C LEU A 9 -3.76 -27.56 7.22
N ARG A 10 -2.55 -28.04 6.92
CA ARG A 10 -1.73 -27.44 5.85
C ARG A 10 -2.36 -27.59 4.46
N ARG A 11 -3.06 -28.70 4.22
CA ARG A 11 -3.83 -28.86 2.99
C ARG A 11 -4.98 -27.86 2.89
N GLN A 12 -5.67 -27.61 4.00
CA GLN A 12 -6.72 -26.59 4.04
C GLN A 12 -6.15 -25.18 3.79
N ASP A 13 -5.02 -24.83 4.42
CA ASP A 13 -4.32 -23.56 4.19
C ASP A 13 -3.95 -23.39 2.71
N LEU A 14 -3.48 -24.45 2.06
CA LEU A 14 -3.13 -24.43 0.63
C LEU A 14 -4.35 -24.18 -0.26
N GLU A 15 -5.47 -24.84 0.01
CA GLU A 15 -6.71 -24.67 -0.77
C GLU A 15 -7.26 -23.23 -0.60
N LEU A 16 -7.20 -22.66 0.60
CA LEU A 16 -7.56 -21.27 0.86
C LEU A 16 -6.65 -20.29 0.10
N ALA A 17 -5.32 -20.48 0.19
CA ALA A 17 -4.36 -19.65 -0.53
C ALA A 17 -4.54 -19.72 -2.05
N ARG A 18 -4.88 -20.90 -2.59
CA ARG A 18 -5.22 -21.07 -4.01
C ARG A 18 -6.47 -20.29 -4.40
N ALA A 19 -7.51 -20.35 -3.56
CA ALA A 19 -8.74 -19.61 -3.81
C ALA A 19 -8.50 -18.08 -3.78
N GLU A 20 -7.72 -17.58 -2.82
CA GLU A 20 -7.33 -16.16 -2.74
C GLU A 20 -6.52 -15.73 -3.97
N LEU A 21 -5.53 -16.54 -4.38
CA LEU A 21 -4.76 -16.25 -5.58
C LEU A 21 -5.62 -16.22 -6.85
N THR A 22 -6.56 -17.16 -6.97
CA THR A 22 -7.52 -17.22 -8.10
C THR A 22 -8.36 -15.93 -8.14
N ALA A 23 -8.82 -15.46 -6.99
CA ALA A 23 -9.57 -14.21 -6.87
C ALA A 23 -8.73 -12.99 -7.27
N LEU A 24 -7.47 -12.92 -6.82
CA LEU A 24 -6.54 -11.84 -7.18
C LEU A 24 -6.21 -11.81 -8.67
N MET A 25 -6.11 -12.99 -9.31
CA MET A 25 -5.86 -13.11 -10.76
C MET A 25 -7.14 -12.91 -11.61
N SER A 26 -8.30 -12.70 -10.98
CA SER A 26 -9.61 -12.62 -11.66
C SER A 26 -9.91 -13.84 -12.52
N ILE A 27 -9.45 -15.02 -12.10
CA ILE A 27 -9.74 -16.31 -12.75
C ILE A 27 -11.04 -16.87 -12.18
N PRO A 28 -11.95 -17.44 -13.01
CA PRO A 28 -13.18 -18.05 -12.50
C PRO A 28 -12.90 -19.13 -11.45
N PRO A 29 -13.66 -19.18 -10.34
CA PRO A 29 -13.50 -20.22 -9.33
C PRO A 29 -13.60 -21.63 -9.93
N GLY A 30 -12.72 -22.54 -9.49
CA GLY A 30 -12.67 -23.92 -9.98
C GLY A 30 -11.86 -24.14 -11.24
N THR A 31 -11.26 -23.10 -11.83
CA THR A 31 -10.32 -23.24 -12.94
C THR A 31 -9.02 -23.86 -12.45
N ALA A 32 -8.60 -24.98 -13.05
CA ALA A 32 -7.31 -25.59 -12.75
C ALA A 32 -6.17 -24.74 -13.34
N TYR A 33 -5.18 -24.43 -12.53
CA TYR A 33 -3.96 -23.75 -12.96
C TYR A 33 -2.74 -24.37 -12.27
N THR A 34 -1.59 -24.26 -12.89
CA THR A 34 -0.31 -24.64 -12.31
C THR A 34 0.56 -23.40 -12.15
N LEU A 35 1.21 -23.29 -11.01
CA LEU A 35 2.23 -22.27 -10.82
C LEU A 35 3.49 -22.68 -11.58
N ALA A 36 4.16 -21.73 -12.22
CA ALA A 36 5.49 -21.96 -12.76
C ALA A 36 6.46 -22.20 -11.60
N ASP A 37 7.41 -23.14 -11.81
CA ASP A 37 8.53 -23.30 -10.88
C ASP A 37 9.39 -22.04 -10.97
N ASP A 38 9.26 -21.19 -9.98
CA ASP A 38 10.02 -19.96 -9.91
C ASP A 38 11.28 -20.17 -9.07
N LYS A 39 12.39 -19.65 -9.55
CA LYS A 39 13.63 -19.66 -8.76
C LYS A 39 13.48 -18.68 -7.62
N GLU A 40 13.85 -19.12 -6.42
CA GLU A 40 13.87 -18.24 -5.26
C GLU A 40 14.71 -16.99 -5.55
N VAL A 41 14.08 -15.84 -5.45
CA VAL A 41 14.75 -14.54 -5.62
C VAL A 41 15.49 -14.21 -4.32
N ALA A 42 16.78 -13.90 -4.43
CA ALA A 42 17.54 -13.47 -3.26
C ALA A 42 16.91 -12.22 -2.64
N LEU A 43 16.59 -12.31 -1.36
CA LEU A 43 16.05 -11.17 -0.61
C LEU A 43 17.15 -10.13 -0.39
N PRO A 44 16.85 -8.84 -0.60
CA PRO A 44 17.83 -7.79 -0.38
C PRO A 44 18.18 -7.64 1.11
N PRO A 45 19.38 -7.15 1.44
CA PRO A 45 19.74 -6.89 2.82
C PRO A 45 18.87 -5.77 3.43
N THR A 46 18.81 -5.71 4.76
CA THR A 46 18.10 -4.63 5.47
C THR A 46 18.66 -3.26 5.07
N PRO A 47 17.81 -2.27 4.78
CA PRO A 47 18.23 -0.91 4.48
C PRO A 47 19.05 -0.32 5.63
N ARG A 48 20.24 0.21 5.33
CA ARG A 48 21.15 0.76 6.37
C ARG A 48 20.72 2.14 6.88
N ASN A 49 20.07 2.92 6.05
CA ASN A 49 19.67 4.29 6.38
C ASN A 49 18.15 4.42 6.39
N ILE A 50 17.56 4.34 7.57
CA ILE A 50 16.10 4.45 7.77
C ILE A 50 15.64 5.88 7.52
N GLU A 51 16.45 6.90 7.83
CA GLU A 51 16.11 8.33 7.69
C GLU A 51 15.87 8.72 6.23
N ASP A 52 16.60 8.12 5.30
CA ASP A 52 16.37 8.34 3.87
C ASP A 52 15.04 7.75 3.41
N LEU A 53 14.66 6.58 3.94
CA LEU A 53 13.34 5.99 3.69
C LEU A 53 12.22 6.83 4.30
N GLU A 54 12.42 7.39 5.48
CA GLU A 54 11.50 8.30 6.14
C GLU A 54 11.27 9.57 5.30
N THR A 55 12.35 10.15 4.80
CA THR A 55 12.28 11.34 3.92
C THR A 55 11.52 11.02 2.64
N LEU A 56 11.84 9.91 2.00
CA LEU A 56 11.17 9.45 0.78
C LEU A 56 9.67 9.18 1.04
N ALA A 57 9.33 8.60 2.19
CA ALA A 57 7.95 8.34 2.57
C ALA A 57 7.14 9.65 2.73
N LEU A 58 7.72 10.68 3.37
CA LEU A 58 7.07 11.97 3.51
C LEU A 58 6.84 12.68 2.16
N GLU A 59 7.67 12.39 1.15
CA GLU A 59 7.55 12.96 -0.20
C GLU A 59 6.58 12.16 -1.09
N LYS A 60 6.56 10.83 -0.96
CA LYS A 60 5.87 9.93 -1.90
C LYS A 60 4.52 9.43 -1.41
N ARG A 61 4.30 9.39 -0.10
CA ARG A 61 3.05 8.84 0.45
C ARG A 61 1.82 9.62 0.00
N PRO A 62 0.84 8.96 -0.62
CA PRO A 62 -0.36 9.61 -1.14
C PRO A 62 -1.19 10.27 -0.04
N GLU A 63 -1.18 9.75 1.19
CA GLU A 63 -1.93 10.32 2.31
C GLU A 63 -1.39 11.71 2.71
N ILE A 64 -0.08 11.92 2.63
CA ILE A 64 0.55 13.24 2.90
C ILE A 64 0.18 14.23 1.80
N LEU A 65 0.16 13.77 0.55
CA LEU A 65 -0.28 14.58 -0.60
C LEU A 65 -1.77 14.92 -0.48
N GLU A 66 -2.61 13.95 -0.14
CA GLU A 66 -4.04 14.16 0.08
C GLU A 66 -4.30 15.23 1.14
N GLU A 67 -3.63 15.17 2.30
CA GLU A 67 -3.80 16.15 3.36
C GLU A 67 -3.37 17.55 2.90
N SER A 68 -2.33 17.65 2.07
CA SER A 68 -1.90 18.91 1.47
C SER A 68 -2.94 19.48 0.50
N TYR A 69 -3.64 18.64 -0.26
CA TYR A 69 -4.76 19.05 -1.11
C TYR A 69 -5.99 19.44 -0.28
N ARG A 70 -6.30 18.67 0.78
CA ARG A 70 -7.42 18.94 1.69
C ARG A 70 -7.29 20.31 2.33
N LYS A 71 -6.10 20.66 2.82
CA LYS A 71 -5.83 22.01 3.35
C LYS A 71 -6.16 23.11 2.34
N ARG A 72 -5.83 22.91 1.05
CA ARG A 72 -6.19 23.87 -0.04
C ARG A 72 -7.70 23.92 -0.29
N VAL A 73 -8.38 22.79 -0.27
CA VAL A 73 -9.85 22.71 -0.40
C VAL A 73 -10.51 23.50 0.73
N THR A 74 -10.14 23.20 1.98
CA THR A 74 -10.65 23.91 3.17
C THR A 74 -10.44 25.42 3.09
N ALA A 75 -9.26 25.86 2.67
CA ALA A 75 -8.97 27.28 2.50
C ALA A 75 -9.86 27.94 1.43
N ASN A 76 -10.17 27.23 0.34
CA ASN A 76 -11.06 27.72 -0.71
C ASN A 76 -12.54 27.73 -0.26
N ASP A 77 -12.96 26.72 0.52
CA ASP A 77 -14.31 26.66 1.08
C ASP A 77 -14.56 27.85 2.02
N ILE A 78 -13.58 28.22 2.82
CA ILE A 78 -13.65 29.40 3.69
C ILE A 78 -13.69 30.67 2.86
N LYS A 79 -12.91 30.77 1.79
CA LYS A 79 -12.99 31.92 0.85
C LYS A 79 -14.37 32.01 0.23
N ALA A 80 -14.93 30.89 -0.23
CA ALA A 80 -16.28 30.82 -0.79
C ALA A 80 -17.33 31.26 0.24
N ALA A 81 -17.20 30.78 1.51
CA ALA A 81 -18.09 31.21 2.58
C ALA A 81 -17.98 32.73 2.87
N LYS A 82 -16.81 33.32 2.80
CA LYS A 82 -16.60 34.77 2.91
C LYS A 82 -17.23 35.54 1.73
N LEU A 83 -17.15 34.99 0.51
CA LEU A 83 -17.78 35.60 -0.67
C LEU A 83 -19.31 35.61 -0.57
N LEU A 84 -19.92 34.64 0.10
CA LEU A 84 -21.37 34.62 0.35
C LEU A 84 -21.87 35.74 1.30
N LEU A 85 -20.95 36.45 1.94
CA LEU A 85 -21.26 37.68 2.73
C LEU A 85 -21.44 38.93 1.87
N TRP A 86 -20.97 38.88 0.61
CA TRP A 86 -21.06 39.96 -0.34
C TRP A 86 -22.37 39.92 -1.11
N PRO A 87 -22.80 41.06 -1.73
CA PRO A 87 -23.99 41.07 -2.57
C PRO A 87 -23.90 40.04 -3.68
N ASN A 88 -24.97 39.28 -3.88
CA ASN A 88 -25.10 38.39 -5.01
C ASN A 88 -25.72 39.12 -6.20
N LEU A 89 -25.01 39.12 -7.32
CA LEU A 89 -25.45 39.64 -8.60
C LEU A 89 -25.81 38.44 -9.50
N SER A 90 -27.10 38.30 -9.86
CA SER A 90 -27.55 37.33 -10.85
C SER A 90 -28.02 38.03 -12.12
N LEU A 91 -27.60 37.48 -13.24
CA LEU A 91 -28.07 37.84 -14.58
C LEU A 91 -28.96 36.71 -15.06
N ASP A 92 -30.16 37.05 -15.46
CA ASP A 92 -31.11 36.08 -16.02
C ASP A 92 -31.50 36.57 -17.42
N ALA A 93 -31.51 35.62 -18.35
CA ALA A 93 -32.00 35.86 -19.70
C ALA A 93 -32.72 34.59 -20.17
N GLY A 94 -33.93 34.75 -20.64
CA GLY A 94 -34.70 33.60 -21.09
C GLY A 94 -35.79 33.98 -22.09
N PRO A 95 -36.08 33.11 -23.06
CA PRO A 95 -37.26 33.27 -23.91
C PRO A 95 -38.50 32.98 -23.08
N GLN A 96 -39.52 33.82 -23.21
CA GLN A 96 -40.83 33.68 -22.59
C GLN A 96 -41.88 33.50 -23.66
N TYR A 97 -42.82 32.62 -23.38
CA TYR A 97 -44.02 32.41 -24.22
C TYR A 97 -45.27 32.43 -23.37
N ASP A 98 -46.23 33.26 -23.78
CA ASP A 98 -47.55 33.28 -23.13
C ASP A 98 -48.64 33.17 -24.20
N SER A 99 -49.53 32.20 -24.01
CA SER A 99 -50.66 31.97 -24.91
C SER A 99 -51.85 32.91 -24.65
N ASN A 100 -51.70 33.86 -23.74
CA ASN A 100 -52.76 34.81 -23.40
C ASN A 100 -53.05 35.76 -24.56
N LYS A 101 -54.28 35.76 -25.06
CA LYS A 101 -54.75 36.54 -26.20
C LYS A 101 -54.77 38.05 -25.96
N TYR A 102 -54.63 38.51 -24.72
CA TYR A 102 -54.60 39.92 -24.35
C TYR A 102 -53.18 40.50 -24.33
N ASN A 103 -52.14 39.68 -24.52
CA ASN A 103 -50.80 40.16 -24.66
C ASN A 103 -50.52 40.63 -26.07
N TYR A 104 -49.80 41.75 -26.20
CA TYR A 104 -49.42 42.34 -27.49
C TYR A 104 -48.47 41.43 -28.30
N ASN A 105 -47.56 40.74 -27.60
CA ASN A 105 -46.66 39.73 -28.18
C ASN A 105 -46.77 38.43 -27.38
N SER A 106 -46.92 37.29 -28.06
CA SER A 106 -46.92 35.99 -27.46
C SER A 106 -45.52 35.50 -27.09
N ASN A 107 -44.49 36.04 -27.70
CA ASN A 107 -43.09 35.69 -27.52
C ASN A 107 -42.28 36.93 -27.19
N TRP A 108 -41.50 36.89 -26.13
CA TRP A 108 -40.50 37.92 -25.82
C TRP A 108 -39.27 37.32 -25.15
N VAL A 109 -38.21 38.05 -25.11
CA VAL A 109 -36.99 37.73 -24.36
C VAL A 109 -36.98 38.58 -23.10
N ASP A 110 -36.89 37.95 -21.97
CA ASP A 110 -36.73 38.62 -20.69
C ASP A 110 -35.24 38.68 -20.34
N VAL A 111 -34.75 39.84 -20.00
CA VAL A 111 -33.37 40.06 -19.55
C VAL A 111 -33.42 40.82 -18.24
N GLY A 112 -32.94 40.18 -17.17
CA GLY A 112 -32.99 40.73 -15.82
C GLY A 112 -31.60 40.78 -15.16
N VAL A 113 -31.41 41.81 -14.33
CA VAL A 113 -30.27 41.91 -13.41
C VAL A 113 -30.84 42.03 -12.01
N ARG A 114 -30.48 41.04 -11.15
CA ARG A 114 -30.96 41.05 -9.79
C ARG A 114 -29.77 41.14 -8.82
N LEU A 115 -29.79 42.17 -7.97
CA LEU A 115 -28.84 42.33 -6.87
C LEU A 115 -29.56 41.98 -5.57
N SER A 116 -29.05 40.99 -4.84
CA SER A 116 -29.57 40.61 -3.53
C SER A 116 -28.44 40.61 -2.49
N TRP A 117 -28.70 41.21 -1.34
CA TRP A 117 -27.71 41.25 -0.28
C TRP A 117 -28.35 41.06 1.11
N ASN A 118 -27.80 40.13 1.87
CA ASN A 118 -28.21 39.91 3.25
C ASN A 118 -27.17 40.56 4.18
N VAL A 119 -27.39 41.82 4.53
CA VAL A 119 -26.51 42.64 5.36
C VAL A 119 -26.31 42.02 6.77
N LEU A 120 -27.32 41.32 7.32
CA LEU A 120 -27.23 40.66 8.62
C LEU A 120 -26.17 39.56 8.67
N LYS A 121 -25.83 38.94 7.53
CA LYS A 121 -24.76 37.97 7.46
C LYS A 121 -23.38 38.55 7.75
N LEU A 122 -23.16 39.85 7.61
CA LEU A 122 -21.90 40.50 7.97
C LEU A 122 -21.54 40.34 9.46
N ALA A 123 -22.54 40.20 10.33
CA ALA A 123 -22.32 39.89 11.74
C ALA A 123 -21.64 38.53 11.98
N GLN A 124 -21.64 37.63 10.99
CA GLN A 124 -21.00 36.32 11.05
C GLN A 124 -19.48 36.38 10.73
N LEU A 125 -18.97 37.49 10.17
CA LEU A 125 -17.58 37.62 9.74
C LEU A 125 -16.55 37.31 10.86
N PRO A 126 -16.72 37.80 12.11
CA PRO A 126 -15.79 37.48 13.19
C PRO A 126 -15.79 36.00 13.56
N ALA A 127 -16.95 35.35 13.52
CA ALA A 127 -17.09 33.91 13.78
C ALA A 127 -16.41 33.10 12.65
N LEU A 128 -16.59 33.49 11.41
CA LEU A 128 -15.97 32.84 10.24
C LEU A 128 -14.43 32.97 10.27
N ASN A 129 -13.90 34.13 10.64
CA ASN A 129 -12.45 34.31 10.80
C ASN A 129 -11.86 33.48 11.94
N ARG A 130 -12.60 33.30 13.05
CA ARG A 130 -12.20 32.38 14.13
C ARG A 130 -12.23 30.92 13.67
N ALA A 131 -13.27 30.53 12.97
CA ALA A 131 -13.38 29.19 12.39
C ALA A 131 -12.24 28.89 11.42
N GLU A 132 -11.88 29.84 10.54
CA GLU A 132 -10.72 29.72 9.62
C GLU A 132 -9.42 29.46 10.40
N LYS A 133 -9.14 30.25 11.44
CA LYS A 133 -7.93 30.08 12.24
C LYS A 133 -7.90 28.73 12.95
N SER A 134 -8.99 28.33 13.58
CA SER A 134 -9.11 27.04 14.27
C SER A 134 -8.99 25.86 13.31
N GLN A 135 -9.55 25.99 12.10
CA GLN A 135 -9.45 24.97 11.07
C GLN A 135 -8.01 24.83 10.55
N ALA A 136 -7.33 25.94 10.31
CA ALA A 136 -5.92 25.94 9.88
C ALA A 136 -5.02 25.26 10.94
N GLU A 137 -5.22 25.56 12.21
CA GLU A 137 -4.51 24.89 13.31
C GLU A 137 -4.81 23.38 13.35
N THR A 138 -6.06 23.00 13.13
CA THR A 138 -6.48 21.60 13.10
C THR A 138 -5.83 20.85 11.91
N ASP A 139 -5.78 21.45 10.73
CA ASP A 139 -5.17 20.87 9.54
C ASP A 139 -3.64 20.70 9.75
N ASP A 140 -2.98 21.66 10.39
CA ASP A 140 -1.54 21.55 10.69
C ASP A 140 -1.24 20.44 11.71
N LEU A 141 -2.06 20.31 12.78
CA LEU A 141 -1.94 19.22 13.75
C LEU A 141 -2.22 17.84 13.12
N ARG A 142 -3.22 17.76 12.25
CA ARG A 142 -3.55 16.54 11.53
C ARG A 142 -2.39 16.11 10.62
N ARG A 143 -1.81 17.05 9.88
CA ARG A 143 -0.65 16.78 9.04
C ARG A 143 0.54 16.28 9.86
N MET A 144 0.80 16.90 11.00
CA MET A 144 1.87 16.46 11.92
C MET A 144 1.62 15.05 12.43
N ALA A 145 0.41 14.75 12.92
CA ALA A 145 0.04 13.42 13.39
C ALA A 145 0.17 12.36 12.28
N LEU A 146 -0.27 12.68 11.06
CA LEU A 146 -0.15 11.81 9.91
C LEU A 146 1.32 11.56 9.53
N SER A 147 2.15 12.60 9.54
CA SER A 147 3.59 12.47 9.29
C SER A 147 4.24 11.53 10.31
N MET A 148 3.93 11.68 11.58
CA MET A 148 4.44 10.78 12.63
C MET A 148 3.96 9.34 12.46
N ALA A 149 2.71 9.13 12.04
CA ALA A 149 2.18 7.80 11.74
C ALA A 149 2.93 7.15 10.56
N VAL A 150 3.20 7.90 9.49
CA VAL A 150 3.97 7.43 8.33
C VAL A 150 5.39 7.04 8.73
N LEU A 151 6.10 7.89 9.48
CA LEU A 151 7.45 7.60 9.97
C LEU A 151 7.47 6.32 10.83
N THR A 152 6.48 6.17 11.72
CA THR A 152 6.33 4.96 12.54
C THR A 152 6.10 3.71 11.68
N GLN A 153 5.26 3.80 10.64
CA GLN A 153 5.00 2.68 9.72
C GLN A 153 6.27 2.25 8.99
N VAL A 154 7.09 3.20 8.53
CA VAL A 154 8.38 2.88 7.88
C VAL A 154 9.31 2.13 8.85
N ARG A 155 9.50 2.65 10.07
CA ARG A 155 10.35 2.00 11.08
C ARG A 155 9.88 0.60 11.44
N VAL A 156 8.59 0.45 11.71
CA VAL A 156 7.98 -0.85 12.02
C VAL A 156 8.09 -1.81 10.82
N GLY A 157 7.93 -1.30 9.59
CA GLY A 157 8.10 -2.07 8.37
C GLY A 157 9.50 -2.65 8.24
N VAL A 158 10.54 -1.81 8.43
CA VAL A 158 11.94 -2.22 8.38
C VAL A 158 12.27 -3.24 9.49
N GLN A 159 11.83 -2.99 10.73
CA GLN A 159 12.04 -3.93 11.83
C GLN A 159 11.39 -5.29 11.58
N ARG A 160 10.17 -5.32 11.06
CA ARG A 160 9.49 -6.58 10.70
C ARG A 160 10.24 -7.33 9.61
N TYR A 161 10.81 -6.63 8.65
CA TYR A 161 11.62 -7.26 7.62
C TYR A 161 12.92 -7.85 8.19
N GLU A 162 13.59 -7.15 9.07
CA GLU A 162 14.80 -7.64 9.77
C GLU A 162 14.51 -8.89 10.60
N LEU A 163 13.40 -8.90 11.34
CA LEU A 163 12.95 -10.08 12.07
C LEU A 163 12.65 -11.25 11.13
N ALA A 164 11.95 -11.00 10.03
CA ALA A 164 11.62 -12.04 9.05
C ALA A 164 12.85 -12.63 8.37
N LEU A 165 13.89 -11.84 8.10
CA LEU A 165 15.19 -12.34 7.61
C LEU A 165 15.88 -13.21 8.65
N SER A 166 15.81 -12.85 9.93
CA SER A 166 16.38 -13.62 11.01
C SER A 166 15.65 -14.96 11.18
N GLU A 167 14.31 -14.95 11.12
CA GLU A 167 13.49 -16.16 11.14
C GLU A 167 13.79 -17.09 9.96
N LEU A 168 13.96 -16.53 8.76
CA LEU A 168 14.35 -17.31 7.57
C LEU A 168 15.70 -18.00 7.79
N LYS A 169 16.69 -17.27 8.29
CA LYS A 169 18.00 -17.83 8.60
C LYS A 169 17.93 -18.99 9.60
N PHE A 170 17.16 -18.84 10.67
CA PHE A 170 16.94 -19.92 11.64
C PHE A 170 16.23 -21.13 11.02
N ALA A 171 15.25 -20.90 10.15
CA ALA A 171 14.57 -21.97 9.44
C ALA A 171 15.49 -22.72 8.48
N GLU A 172 16.41 -22.03 7.80
CA GLU A 172 17.45 -22.63 6.95
C GLU A 172 18.45 -23.48 7.76
N GLU A 173 18.89 -22.97 8.90
CA GLU A 173 19.76 -23.71 9.82
C GLU A 173 19.07 -24.96 10.36
N SER A 174 17.78 -24.85 10.78
CA SER A 174 16.97 -25.97 11.24
C SER A 174 16.81 -27.04 10.16
N LEU A 175 16.44 -26.66 8.95
CA LEU A 175 16.35 -27.57 7.81
C LEU A 175 17.67 -28.30 7.57
N GLY A 176 18.80 -27.61 7.67
CA GLY A 176 20.12 -28.22 7.54
C GLY A 176 20.43 -29.25 8.63
N VAL A 177 19.95 -29.02 9.86
CA VAL A 177 20.07 -29.97 10.97
C VAL A 177 19.19 -31.20 10.76
N ASP A 178 17.89 -30.98 10.45
CA ASP A 178 16.93 -32.07 10.27
C ASP A 178 17.28 -32.97 9.09
N ASN A 179 17.78 -32.43 7.99
CA ASN A 179 18.30 -33.21 6.86
C ASN A 179 19.51 -34.06 7.23
N ARG A 180 20.41 -33.56 8.08
CA ARG A 180 21.53 -34.36 8.61
C ARG A 180 21.04 -35.47 9.50
N LEU A 181 20.11 -35.19 10.42
CA LEU A 181 19.50 -36.23 11.27
C LEU A 181 18.81 -37.32 10.45
N LEU A 182 18.04 -36.92 9.41
CA LEU A 182 17.43 -37.87 8.49
C LEU A 182 18.47 -38.76 7.82
N SER A 183 19.57 -38.16 7.33
CA SER A 183 20.65 -38.95 6.71
C SER A 183 21.33 -39.93 7.66
N PHE A 184 21.47 -39.56 8.95
CA PHE A 184 22.00 -40.44 9.98
C PHE A 184 21.03 -41.59 10.32
N SER A 185 19.75 -41.31 10.54
CA SER A 185 18.73 -42.33 10.79
C SER A 185 18.60 -43.33 9.62
N GLN A 186 18.65 -42.86 8.39
CA GLN A 186 18.63 -43.73 7.20
C GLN A 186 19.87 -44.64 7.13
N LYS A 187 21.06 -44.14 7.49
CA LYS A 187 22.30 -44.95 7.56
C LYS A 187 22.23 -45.96 8.71
N ALA A 188 21.78 -45.55 9.90
CA ALA A 188 21.61 -46.40 11.07
C ALA A 188 20.61 -47.52 10.82
N ALA A 189 19.50 -47.24 10.14
CA ALA A 189 18.51 -48.26 9.79
C ALA A 189 19.07 -49.33 8.82
N LYS A 190 20.01 -48.99 7.95
CA LYS A 190 20.70 -49.98 7.08
C LYS A 190 21.61 -50.93 7.87
N THR A 191 22.08 -50.51 9.04
CA THR A 191 22.95 -51.32 9.92
C THR A 191 22.18 -51.94 11.06
N GLN A 192 20.86 -51.95 11.05
CA GLN A 192 19.94 -52.48 12.10
C GLN A 192 20.07 -51.79 13.48
N PHE A 193 20.75 -50.66 13.59
CA PHE A 193 20.86 -49.89 14.82
C PHE A 193 19.65 -49.00 15.11
N ASP A 194 18.85 -48.68 14.08
CA ASP A 194 17.70 -47.78 14.23
C ASP A 194 16.41 -48.48 13.76
N SER A 195 15.29 -48.08 14.37
CA SER A 195 14.02 -48.65 13.98
C SER A 195 13.45 -47.93 12.77
N ARG A 196 12.70 -48.63 11.92
CA ARG A 196 11.97 -48.05 10.80
C ARG A 196 11.07 -46.86 11.22
N LEU A 197 10.60 -46.88 12.48
CA LEU A 197 9.79 -45.80 13.04
C LEU A 197 10.60 -44.50 13.23
N GLU A 198 11.87 -44.59 13.62
CA GLU A 198 12.73 -43.41 13.78
C GLU A 198 13.07 -42.78 12.44
N VAL A 199 13.25 -43.56 11.39
CA VAL A 199 13.42 -43.04 10.02
C VAL A 199 12.18 -42.26 9.59
N ILE A 200 10.98 -42.83 9.78
CA ILE A 200 9.72 -42.14 9.45
C ILE A 200 9.56 -40.82 10.25
N ARG A 201 9.94 -40.83 11.53
CA ARG A 201 9.92 -39.60 12.34
C ARG A 201 10.91 -38.55 11.85
N ALA A 202 12.11 -38.96 11.44
CA ALA A 202 13.12 -38.07 10.90
C ALA A 202 12.69 -37.49 9.54
N GLU A 203 12.07 -38.30 8.67
CA GLU A 203 11.49 -37.86 7.42
C GLU A 203 10.37 -36.82 7.63
N ALA A 204 9.47 -37.07 8.57
CA ALA A 204 8.40 -36.13 8.90
C ALA A 204 8.93 -34.80 9.44
N ARG A 205 10.00 -34.83 10.27
CA ARG A 205 10.65 -33.59 10.77
C ARG A 205 11.32 -32.82 9.64
N ALA A 206 12.07 -33.47 8.77
CA ALA A 206 12.72 -32.85 7.65
C ALA A 206 11.71 -32.17 6.70
N LEU A 207 10.60 -32.87 6.42
CA LEU A 207 9.51 -32.29 5.59
C LEU A 207 8.85 -31.07 6.27
N LEU A 208 8.65 -31.11 7.58
CA LEU A 208 8.12 -29.97 8.33
C LEU A 208 9.09 -28.79 8.33
N ALA A 209 10.39 -29.05 8.50
CA ALA A 209 11.42 -28.02 8.44
C ALA A 209 11.51 -27.38 7.06
N GLU A 210 11.39 -28.16 5.99
CA GLU A 210 11.33 -27.69 4.62
C GLU A 210 10.10 -26.78 4.40
N TYR A 211 8.93 -27.23 4.83
CA TYR A 211 7.73 -26.41 4.80
C TYR A 211 7.91 -25.10 5.57
N GLN A 212 8.45 -25.16 6.78
CA GLN A 212 8.69 -23.99 7.62
C GLN A 212 9.65 -22.99 6.94
N ARG A 213 10.69 -23.48 6.28
CA ARG A 213 11.62 -22.67 5.51
C ARG A 213 10.92 -21.93 4.36
N TYR A 214 10.05 -22.60 3.59
CA TYR A 214 9.28 -21.94 2.54
C TYR A 214 8.28 -20.91 3.09
N ALA A 215 7.63 -21.21 4.20
CA ALA A 215 6.70 -20.29 4.86
C ALA A 215 7.42 -19.02 5.36
N THR A 216 8.58 -19.16 5.99
CA THR A 216 9.38 -18.01 6.46
C THR A 216 9.96 -17.20 5.29
N TYR A 217 10.36 -17.85 4.19
CA TYR A 217 10.78 -17.15 2.98
C TYR A 217 9.66 -16.30 2.40
N SER A 218 8.46 -16.86 2.27
CA SER A 218 7.27 -16.12 1.81
C SER A 218 6.92 -14.94 2.73
N ASN A 219 7.02 -15.14 4.05
CA ASN A 219 6.82 -14.07 5.02
C ASN A 219 7.86 -12.95 4.89
N ALA A 220 9.11 -13.30 4.64
CA ALA A 220 10.17 -12.32 4.41
C ALA A 220 9.97 -11.53 3.12
N GLN A 221 9.52 -12.18 2.03
CA GLN A 221 9.12 -11.48 0.80
C GLN A 221 7.95 -10.52 1.05
N ALA A 222 6.91 -10.98 1.76
CA ALA A 222 5.77 -10.14 2.10
C ALA A 222 6.17 -8.94 2.99
N ALA A 223 7.08 -9.16 3.96
CA ALA A 223 7.61 -8.10 4.81
C ALA A 223 8.39 -7.07 4.00
N TRP A 224 9.19 -7.51 3.02
CA TRP A 224 9.89 -6.63 2.09
C TRP A 224 8.92 -5.79 1.25
N GLY A 225 7.90 -6.40 0.69
CA GLY A 225 6.83 -5.68 -0.03
C GLY A 225 6.14 -4.61 0.83
N ARG A 226 5.96 -4.89 2.13
CA ARG A 226 5.41 -3.91 3.08
C ARG A 226 6.35 -2.72 3.33
N VAL A 227 7.67 -2.91 3.27
CA VAL A 227 8.62 -1.80 3.34
C VAL A 227 8.41 -0.86 2.16
N TYR A 228 8.31 -1.37 0.93
CA TYR A 228 8.02 -0.53 -0.24
C TYR A 228 6.70 0.23 -0.09
N ASN A 229 5.64 -0.47 0.31
CA ASN A 229 4.34 0.16 0.52
C ASN A 229 4.40 1.23 1.62
N SER A 230 5.16 1.00 2.70
CA SER A 230 5.31 1.99 3.79
C SER A 230 6.01 3.28 3.34
N VAL A 231 6.86 3.18 2.33
CA VAL A 231 7.57 4.32 1.73
C VAL A 231 6.74 5.02 0.65
N GLY A 232 5.62 4.41 0.22
CA GLY A 232 4.75 4.98 -0.81
C GLY A 232 5.26 4.75 -2.24
N LEU A 233 6.04 3.69 -2.44
CA LEU A 233 6.46 3.26 -3.76
C LEU A 233 5.38 2.37 -4.37
N ASP A 234 4.84 2.78 -5.52
CA ASP A 234 3.82 2.02 -6.25
C ASP A 234 4.47 1.11 -7.30
N VAL A 235 3.93 -0.09 -7.46
CA VAL A 235 4.36 -1.06 -8.50
C VAL A 235 3.94 -0.59 -9.89
N LEU A 236 2.88 0.23 -9.95
CA LEU A 236 2.38 0.74 -11.22
C LEU A 236 3.33 1.81 -11.77
N PRO A 237 3.69 1.76 -13.05
CA PRO A 237 4.45 2.83 -13.68
C PRO A 237 3.60 4.11 -13.79
N ASP A 238 4.24 5.28 -13.67
CA ASP A 238 3.59 6.60 -13.77
C ASP A 238 2.84 6.79 -15.10
N THR A 239 3.29 6.11 -16.15
CA THR A 239 2.67 6.14 -17.48
C THR A 239 2.47 4.72 -18.01
N ILE A 240 1.23 4.35 -18.28
CA ILE A 240 0.87 3.07 -18.89
C ILE A 240 0.83 3.25 -20.40
N ALA A 241 1.81 2.71 -21.10
CA ALA A 241 1.91 2.82 -22.56
C ALA A 241 0.91 1.92 -23.32
N SER A 242 0.54 0.79 -22.73
CA SER A 242 -0.40 -0.19 -23.29
C SER A 242 -1.08 -0.98 -22.17
N HIS A 243 -2.36 -1.34 -22.38
CA HIS A 243 -3.14 -2.17 -21.45
C HIS A 243 -2.96 -3.69 -21.71
N ASP A 244 -1.97 -4.06 -22.53
CA ASP A 244 -1.63 -5.47 -22.74
C ASP A 244 -0.88 -6.04 -21.52
N VAL A 245 -1.27 -7.25 -21.09
CA VAL A 245 -0.74 -7.91 -19.88
C VAL A 245 0.79 -8.06 -19.94
N LYS A 246 1.35 -8.40 -21.11
CA LYS A 246 2.80 -8.59 -21.23
C LYS A 246 3.59 -7.30 -21.14
N SER A 247 3.09 -6.22 -21.75
CA SER A 247 3.73 -4.90 -21.67
C SER A 247 3.64 -4.32 -20.28
N LEU A 248 2.50 -4.50 -19.60
CA LEU A 248 2.31 -4.06 -18.22
C LEU A 248 3.21 -4.85 -17.26
N ALA A 249 3.28 -6.18 -17.39
CA ALA A 249 4.16 -7.01 -16.56
C ALA A 249 5.63 -6.60 -16.69
N LYS A 250 6.11 -6.34 -17.92
CA LYS A 250 7.47 -5.86 -18.16
C LYS A 250 7.72 -4.46 -17.56
N ALA A 251 6.74 -3.58 -17.64
CA ALA A 251 6.84 -2.24 -17.04
C ALA A 251 6.87 -2.31 -15.50
N MET A 252 6.05 -3.17 -14.90
CA MET A 252 6.05 -3.42 -13.45
C MET A 252 7.37 -4.04 -12.98
N GLU A 253 7.92 -5.00 -13.73
CA GLU A 253 9.23 -5.59 -13.46
C GLU A 253 10.35 -4.52 -13.50
N ALA A 254 10.35 -3.65 -14.51
CA ALA A 254 11.29 -2.54 -14.60
C ALA A 254 11.14 -1.56 -13.43
N THR A 255 9.92 -1.26 -13.01
CA THR A 255 9.63 -0.40 -11.86
C THR A 255 10.14 -1.02 -10.57
N THR A 256 9.87 -2.31 -10.34
CA THR A 256 10.33 -3.06 -9.15
C THR A 256 11.86 -3.13 -9.09
N ASN A 257 12.53 -3.37 -10.21
CA ASN A 257 13.99 -3.37 -10.27
C ASN A 257 14.58 -1.97 -9.99
N ASN A 258 13.89 -0.92 -10.43
CA ASN A 258 14.29 0.46 -10.16
C ASN A 258 14.13 0.83 -8.67
N TRP A 259 13.12 0.31 -7.98
CA TRP A 259 12.95 0.52 -6.53
C TRP A 259 14.13 0.01 -5.72
N GLN A 260 14.62 -1.20 -6.03
CA GLN A 260 15.80 -1.73 -5.35
C GLN A 260 16.96 -0.73 -5.48
N SER A 261 17.12 -0.15 -6.67
CA SER A 261 18.16 0.84 -6.89
C SER A 261 17.91 2.18 -6.17
N GLN A 262 16.69 2.62 -6.02
CA GLN A 262 16.33 3.86 -5.33
C GLN A 262 16.49 3.74 -3.81
N VAL A 263 15.97 2.67 -3.20
CA VAL A 263 16.10 2.42 -1.76
C VAL A 263 17.57 2.28 -1.32
N PHE A 264 18.45 1.76 -2.20
CA PHE A 264 19.87 1.59 -1.89
C PHE A 264 20.76 2.75 -2.36
N LYS A 265 20.36 3.55 -3.37
CA LYS A 265 21.15 4.69 -3.87
C LYS A 265 21.05 5.94 -3.00
N VAL A 266 19.94 6.14 -2.29
CA VAL A 266 19.78 7.31 -1.41
C VAL A 266 20.84 7.31 -0.31
N GLY A 267 21.33 6.15 0.15
CA GLY A 267 22.46 6.04 1.10
C GLY A 267 23.83 6.37 0.53
N ALA A 268 24.03 6.29 -0.78
CA ALA A 268 25.35 6.51 -1.39
C ALA A 268 25.63 8.00 -1.74
N ALA A 269 24.58 8.80 -1.96
CA ALA A 269 24.74 10.20 -2.40
C ALA A 269 25.21 11.16 -1.27
N ARG A 270 24.95 10.84 0.00
CA ARG A 270 25.35 11.69 1.15
C ARG A 270 26.75 11.44 1.67
N THR A 271 27.38 10.29 1.37
CA THR A 271 28.77 10.02 1.75
C THR A 271 29.78 10.82 0.90
N GLY A 272 29.33 11.45 -0.17
CA GLY A 272 30.18 12.28 -1.06
C GLY A 272 30.22 13.78 -0.72
N MET A 273 29.44 14.27 0.26
CA MET A 273 29.37 15.71 0.59
C MET A 273 30.03 16.09 1.92
N GLY A 274 30.81 15.20 2.51
CA GLY A 274 31.45 15.41 3.82
C GLY A 274 32.96 15.44 3.80
N THR A 275 33.61 16.05 2.79
CA THR A 275 35.00 16.47 2.87
C THR A 275 35.25 17.62 1.89
N ASN A 276 35.04 18.83 2.35
CA ASN A 276 35.78 20.03 1.97
C ASN A 276 35.65 21.05 3.09
#